data_b0907df3b69a9c216eaba04282366eb7
#
_entry.id   b0907df3b69a9c216eaba04282366eb7
#
_cell.length_a   1.000
_cell.length_b   1.000
_cell.length_c   1.000
_cell.angle_alpha   90.00
_cell.angle_beta   90.00
_cell.angle_gamma   90.00
#
_symmetry.space_group_name_H-M   'P 1'
#
loop_
_entity.id
_entity.type
_entity.pdbx_description
1 polymer ?
#
loop_
_entity_poly.entity_id
_entity_poly.type
_entity_poly.pdbx_seq_one_letter_code
_entity_poly.pdbx_strand_id
1 'polypeptide(L)'
;MSRPSPPAKAMKVPPPLLDLVLQARSGTSRRELDLELFEGQPGVSRTVGVTVGYLDCSGDLGVGDREHSAFMGWMQEAGKTLPGQGWWSAFLQKFDSDERQVLRAFVAIAAEFRALSPAELASLTWRYGGSPPDPTVPRTLAATSRAILDVLLEMRRVGRILMYIGDARVERMAGYIDGYRLCLSLAGLKDEEYLRFERWLQDTGRVPPGHAWEDAFLQAASGDHEAAIHRLLDCAAEFRALTASP
;
A
#
# COMPACT_ATOMS: atom_id res chain seq x y z
N MET A 1 30.14 -22.52 -23.82
CA MET A 1 30.51 -21.90 -22.52
C MET A 1 29.31 -21.04 -22.06
N SER A 2 28.54 -21.53 -21.11
CA SER A 2 27.41 -20.79 -20.54
C SER A 2 27.93 -19.67 -19.64
N ARG A 3 27.48 -18.42 -19.87
CA ARG A 3 27.77 -17.29 -18.97
C ARG A 3 27.18 -17.61 -17.59
N PRO A 4 27.94 -17.41 -16.51
CA PRO A 4 27.39 -17.55 -15.17
C PRO A 4 26.24 -16.55 -14.99
N SER A 5 25.12 -17.01 -14.46
CA SER A 5 24.00 -16.14 -14.08
C SER A 5 24.50 -15.07 -13.11
N PRO A 6 24.09 -13.81 -13.26
CA PRO A 6 24.46 -12.77 -12.31
C PRO A 6 23.97 -13.19 -10.90
N PRO A 7 24.74 -12.88 -9.84
CA PRO A 7 24.34 -13.19 -8.48
C PRO A 7 22.98 -12.55 -8.17
N ALA A 8 22.10 -13.32 -7.55
CA ALA A 8 20.81 -12.81 -7.10
C ALA A 8 21.04 -11.57 -6.21
N LYS A 9 20.44 -10.45 -6.56
CA LYS A 9 20.55 -9.21 -5.79
C LYS A 9 19.97 -9.46 -4.40
N ALA A 10 20.78 -9.23 -3.37
CA ALA A 10 20.33 -9.41 -1.99
C ALA A 10 19.09 -8.53 -1.73
N MET A 11 18.04 -9.12 -1.18
CA MET A 11 16.84 -8.40 -0.77
C MET A 11 17.19 -7.42 0.35
N LYS A 12 16.55 -6.25 0.33
CA LYS A 12 16.70 -5.19 1.34
C LYS A 12 15.44 -5.13 2.18
N VAL A 13 15.60 -4.84 3.46
CA VAL A 13 14.44 -4.53 4.32
C VAL A 13 13.84 -3.20 3.86
N PRO A 14 12.55 -3.17 3.47
CA PRO A 14 11.90 -1.91 3.11
C PRO A 14 11.83 -0.99 4.34
N PRO A 15 11.92 0.35 4.16
CA PRO A 15 11.84 1.29 5.27
C PRO A 15 10.48 1.21 5.99
N PRO A 16 10.35 1.68 7.23
CA PRO A 16 9.06 1.87 7.86
C PRO A 16 8.17 2.83 7.05
N LEU A 17 6.85 2.59 7.04
CA LEU A 17 5.90 3.43 6.29
C LEU A 17 5.99 4.90 6.69
N LEU A 18 6.15 5.20 7.99
CA LEU A 18 6.25 6.58 8.47
C LEU A 18 7.48 7.33 7.92
N ASP A 19 8.57 6.62 7.61
CA ASP A 19 9.71 7.23 6.93
C ASP A 19 9.33 7.73 5.55
N LEU A 20 8.56 6.94 4.80
CA LEU A 20 8.08 7.32 3.47
C LEU A 20 7.13 8.52 3.54
N VAL A 21 6.18 8.50 4.49
CA VAL A 21 5.23 9.60 4.71
C VAL A 21 5.96 10.91 5.05
N LEU A 22 6.98 10.85 5.88
CA LEU A 22 7.72 12.04 6.31
C LEU A 22 8.73 12.52 5.26
N GLN A 23 9.33 11.61 4.49
CA GLN A 23 10.21 11.96 3.37
C GLN A 23 9.46 12.70 2.26
N ALA A 24 8.24 12.30 1.95
CA ALA A 24 7.40 12.99 0.98
C ALA A 24 7.17 14.47 1.36
N ARG A 25 7.11 14.80 2.66
CA ARG A 25 7.01 16.19 3.14
C ARG A 25 8.26 17.02 2.90
N SER A 26 9.44 16.41 2.96
CA SER A 26 10.71 17.16 2.97
C SER A 26 11.20 17.55 1.57
N GLY A 27 10.56 17.06 0.50
CA GLY A 27 11.03 17.24 -0.87
C GLY A 27 12.44 16.65 -1.11
N THR A 28 12.94 15.85 -0.17
CA THR A 28 14.27 15.23 -0.24
C THR A 28 14.24 13.84 -0.83
N SER A 29 13.05 13.35 -1.16
CA SER A 29 12.86 12.03 -1.75
C SER A 29 13.47 11.96 -3.15
N ARG A 30 14.13 10.85 -3.45
CA ARG A 30 14.65 10.58 -4.79
C ARG A 30 13.47 10.43 -5.75
N ARG A 31 13.53 11.06 -6.91
CA ARG A 31 12.52 11.23 -7.97
C ARG A 31 11.51 10.11 -8.25
N GLU A 32 11.72 8.90 -7.74
CA GLU A 32 10.81 7.76 -7.92
C GLU A 32 9.70 7.66 -6.86
N LEU A 33 9.88 8.29 -5.69
CA LEU A 33 8.90 8.29 -4.59
C LEU A 33 8.05 9.56 -4.53
N ASP A 34 8.57 10.67 -5.11
CA ASP A 34 7.97 12.00 -4.98
C ASP A 34 6.70 12.19 -5.79
N LEU A 35 6.55 11.48 -6.89
CA LEU A 35 5.66 11.94 -7.95
C LEU A 35 4.25 11.38 -7.88
N GLU A 36 4.05 10.19 -7.33
CA GLU A 36 2.73 9.55 -7.44
C GLU A 36 1.94 9.51 -6.14
N LEU A 37 2.63 9.51 -5.00
CA LEU A 37 1.96 9.39 -3.70
C LEU A 37 1.34 10.69 -3.19
N PHE A 38 1.90 11.87 -3.53
CA PHE A 38 1.49 13.14 -2.93
C PHE A 38 1.46 14.35 -3.88
N GLU A 39 2.06 14.33 -5.07
CA GLU A 39 2.13 15.48 -5.97
C GLU A 39 1.00 15.56 -7.02
N GLY A 40 0.36 14.45 -7.36
CA GLY A 40 -0.68 14.39 -8.41
C GLY A 40 -2.12 14.61 -7.93
N GLN A 41 -2.38 15.17 -6.76
CA GLN A 41 -3.67 15.12 -6.06
C GLN A 41 -4.14 13.68 -5.75
N PRO A 42 -3.32 12.86 -5.10
CA PRO A 42 -3.82 11.57 -4.65
C PRO A 42 -4.95 11.85 -3.67
N GLY A 43 -6.14 11.39 -3.98
CA GLY A 43 -7.26 11.43 -3.05
C GLY A 43 -6.92 10.63 -1.79
N VAL A 44 -7.57 10.96 -0.68
CA VAL A 44 -7.43 10.22 0.59
C VAL A 44 -7.63 8.71 0.37
N SER A 45 -8.57 8.35 -0.52
CA SER A 45 -8.86 6.94 -0.83
C SER A 45 -7.63 6.21 -1.38
N ARG A 46 -6.92 6.81 -2.37
CA ARG A 46 -5.70 6.22 -2.95
C ARG A 46 -4.57 6.13 -1.92
N THR A 47 -4.36 7.18 -1.12
CA THR A 47 -3.33 7.20 -0.06
C THR A 47 -3.55 6.11 0.98
N VAL A 48 -4.79 5.90 1.40
CA VAL A 48 -5.12 4.79 2.31
C VAL A 48 -4.83 3.44 1.64
N GLY A 49 -5.19 3.28 0.37
CA GLY A 49 -4.84 2.09 -0.39
C GLY A 49 -3.33 1.82 -0.40
N VAL A 50 -2.51 2.84 -0.73
CA VAL A 50 -1.04 2.74 -0.71
C VAL A 50 -0.53 2.32 0.67
N THR A 51 -1.05 2.91 1.73
CA THR A 51 -0.69 2.57 3.11
C THR A 51 -0.95 1.08 3.39
N VAL A 52 -2.15 0.61 3.07
CA VAL A 52 -2.54 -0.79 3.34
C VAL A 52 -1.73 -1.75 2.49
N GLY A 53 -1.60 -1.51 1.19
CA GLY A 53 -0.83 -2.37 0.30
C GLY A 53 0.65 -2.46 0.68
N TYR A 54 1.25 -1.34 1.11
CA TYR A 54 2.63 -1.33 1.61
C TYR A 54 2.79 -2.18 2.86
N LEU A 55 1.85 -2.07 3.81
CA LEU A 55 1.88 -2.83 5.05
C LEU A 55 1.67 -4.33 4.82
N ASP A 56 0.75 -4.70 3.93
CA ASP A 56 0.51 -6.10 3.56
C ASP A 56 1.75 -6.73 2.93
N CYS A 57 2.38 -6.04 1.98
CA CYS A 57 3.64 -6.51 1.39
C CYS A 57 4.74 -6.63 2.45
N SER A 58 4.86 -5.66 3.35
CA SER A 58 5.83 -5.73 4.46
C SER A 58 5.57 -6.95 5.36
N GLY A 59 4.29 -7.27 5.61
CA GLY A 59 3.87 -8.48 6.31
C GLY A 59 4.24 -9.76 5.54
N ASP A 60 3.96 -9.82 4.25
CA ASP A 60 4.31 -10.95 3.38
C ASP A 60 5.83 -11.17 3.29
N LEU A 61 6.62 -10.09 3.35
CA LEU A 61 8.09 -10.15 3.46
C LEU A 61 8.59 -10.54 4.86
N GLY A 62 7.70 -10.77 5.82
CA GLY A 62 8.04 -11.18 7.19
C GLY A 62 8.58 -10.05 8.07
N VAL A 63 8.58 -8.80 7.60
CA VAL A 63 9.19 -7.70 8.36
C VAL A 63 8.20 -6.84 9.12
N GLY A 64 6.91 -6.96 8.91
CA GLY A 64 5.85 -6.22 9.59
C GLY A 64 6.22 -4.78 10.03
N ASP A 65 5.34 -3.84 9.97
CA ASP A 65 5.61 -2.47 10.41
C ASP A 65 5.09 -2.21 11.83
N ARG A 66 5.93 -2.58 12.83
CA ARG A 66 5.59 -2.39 14.26
C ARG A 66 5.43 -0.92 14.63
N GLU A 67 6.19 -0.03 13.97
CA GLU A 67 6.12 1.40 14.21
C GLU A 67 4.78 1.97 13.76
N HIS A 68 4.29 1.54 12.59
CA HIS A 68 2.94 1.91 12.14
C HIS A 68 1.87 1.42 13.13
N SER A 69 2.00 0.21 13.66
CA SER A 69 1.07 -0.31 14.68
C SER A 69 1.10 0.55 15.95
N ALA A 70 2.28 0.96 16.39
CA ALA A 70 2.48 1.87 17.52
C ALA A 70 1.84 3.23 17.27
N PHE A 71 2.06 3.79 16.08
CA PHE A 71 1.48 5.05 15.64
C PHE A 71 -0.05 5.02 15.65
N MET A 72 -0.66 3.95 15.13
CA MET A 72 -2.11 3.79 15.16
C MET A 72 -2.67 3.69 16.58
N GLY A 73 -1.99 2.97 17.47
CA GLY A 73 -2.35 2.88 18.88
C GLY A 73 -2.27 4.25 19.56
N TRP A 74 -1.17 4.97 19.35
CA TRP A 74 -0.98 6.31 19.88
C TRP A 74 -2.04 7.30 19.39
N MET A 75 -2.42 7.25 18.11
CA MET A 75 -3.48 8.13 17.59
C MET A 75 -4.79 7.94 18.35
N GLN A 76 -5.14 6.71 18.74
CA GLN A 76 -6.33 6.44 19.55
C GLN A 76 -6.17 6.95 20.99
N GLU A 77 -5.05 6.68 21.64
CA GLU A 77 -4.78 7.12 23.01
C GLU A 77 -4.69 8.64 23.13
N ALA A 78 -4.10 9.31 22.15
CA ALA A 78 -4.03 10.78 22.08
C ALA A 78 -5.35 11.43 21.62
N GLY A 79 -6.43 10.67 21.44
CA GLY A 79 -7.75 11.17 21.04
C GLY A 79 -7.79 11.76 19.63
N LYS A 80 -6.83 11.40 18.77
CA LYS A 80 -6.80 11.84 17.36
C LYS A 80 -7.84 11.06 16.52
N THR A 81 -8.12 9.80 16.90
CA THR A 81 -9.12 8.94 16.29
C THR A 81 -9.89 8.17 17.36
N LEU A 82 -11.11 7.73 17.02
CA LEU A 82 -11.88 6.84 17.89
C LEU A 82 -11.45 5.37 17.70
N PRO A 83 -11.59 4.53 18.73
CA PRO A 83 -11.36 3.10 18.60
C PRO A 83 -12.21 2.49 17.47
N GLY A 84 -11.57 1.70 16.59
CA GLY A 84 -12.23 1.07 15.44
C GLY A 84 -12.55 1.99 14.27
N GLN A 85 -12.29 3.30 14.40
CA GLN A 85 -12.42 4.27 13.32
C GLN A 85 -11.09 4.39 12.55
N GLY A 86 -11.13 4.25 11.22
CA GLY A 86 -9.98 4.56 10.37
C GLY A 86 -9.64 6.05 10.46
N TRP A 87 -8.35 6.37 10.50
CA TRP A 87 -7.88 7.77 10.60
C TRP A 87 -8.45 8.66 9.48
N TRP A 88 -8.57 8.11 8.27
CA TRP A 88 -9.11 8.83 7.11
C TRP A 88 -10.58 9.23 7.32
N SER A 89 -11.41 8.34 7.88
CA SER A 89 -12.82 8.62 8.16
C SER A 89 -12.98 9.71 9.23
N ALA A 90 -12.17 9.62 10.30
CA ALA A 90 -12.16 10.63 11.35
C ALA A 90 -11.75 12.00 10.82
N PHE A 91 -10.72 12.05 9.97
CA PHE A 91 -10.20 13.31 9.43
C PHE A 91 -11.07 13.89 8.32
N LEU A 92 -11.66 13.05 7.45
CA LEU A 92 -12.64 13.52 6.47
C LEU A 92 -13.82 14.19 7.16
N GLN A 93 -14.32 13.62 8.25
CA GLN A 93 -15.39 14.24 9.04
C GLN A 93 -14.91 15.54 9.71
N LYS A 94 -13.70 15.57 10.24
CA LYS A 94 -13.12 16.73 10.91
C LYS A 94 -12.86 17.92 9.99
N PHE A 95 -12.51 17.65 8.74
CA PHE A 95 -12.11 18.66 7.75
C PHE A 95 -13.14 18.81 6.62
N ASP A 96 -14.41 18.51 6.88
CA ASP A 96 -15.53 18.67 5.94
C ASP A 96 -15.23 18.09 4.54
N SER A 97 -14.56 16.93 4.51
CA SER A 97 -14.14 16.22 3.29
C SER A 97 -13.06 16.94 2.45
N ASP A 98 -12.35 17.95 3.01
CA ASP A 98 -11.17 18.53 2.35
C ASP A 98 -9.99 17.55 2.42
N GLU A 99 -9.84 16.74 1.37
CA GLU A 99 -8.82 15.69 1.28
C GLU A 99 -7.39 16.22 1.43
N ARG A 100 -7.11 17.46 0.97
CA ARG A 100 -5.78 18.06 1.14
C ARG A 100 -5.49 18.37 2.59
N GLN A 101 -6.47 18.87 3.33
CA GLN A 101 -6.31 19.10 4.77
C GLN A 101 -6.16 17.79 5.52
N VAL A 102 -6.91 16.74 5.15
CA VAL A 102 -6.79 15.40 5.71
C VAL A 102 -5.37 14.85 5.56
N LEU A 103 -4.80 14.91 4.36
CA LEU A 103 -3.44 14.41 4.11
C LEU A 103 -2.38 15.24 4.86
N ARG A 104 -2.51 16.56 4.87
CA ARG A 104 -1.60 17.44 5.66
C ARG A 104 -1.67 17.12 7.16
N ALA A 105 -2.87 16.90 7.68
CA ALA A 105 -3.07 16.54 9.08
C ALA A 105 -2.43 15.18 9.40
N PHE A 106 -2.59 14.19 8.53
CA PHE A 106 -1.97 12.88 8.68
C PHE A 106 -0.44 12.98 8.76
N VAL A 107 0.19 13.71 7.84
CA VAL A 107 1.64 13.94 7.85
C VAL A 107 2.08 14.72 9.09
N ALA A 108 1.32 15.72 9.52
CA ALA A 108 1.64 16.49 10.74
C ALA A 108 1.58 15.61 11.99
N ILE A 109 0.58 14.74 12.10
CA ILE A 109 0.41 13.81 13.21
C ILE A 109 1.51 12.73 13.19
N ALA A 110 1.91 12.24 12.01
CA ALA A 110 3.05 11.34 11.89
C ALA A 110 4.35 11.99 12.39
N ALA A 111 4.56 13.29 12.09
CA ALA A 111 5.71 14.04 12.63
C ALA A 111 5.62 14.26 14.14
N GLU A 112 4.43 14.53 14.68
CA GLU A 112 4.18 14.64 16.12
C GLU A 112 4.54 13.32 16.84
N PHE A 113 4.09 12.18 16.31
CA PHE A 113 4.44 10.86 16.85
C PHE A 113 5.95 10.62 16.86
N ARG A 114 6.66 10.96 15.79
CA ARG A 114 8.12 10.82 15.71
C ARG A 114 8.89 11.75 16.64
N ALA A 115 8.27 12.82 17.11
CA ALA A 115 8.86 13.74 18.07
C ALA A 115 8.69 13.31 19.55
N LEU A 116 7.92 12.23 19.81
CA LEU A 116 7.75 11.69 21.16
C LEU A 116 9.08 11.24 21.74
N SER A 117 9.29 11.56 23.01
CA SER A 117 10.45 11.07 23.75
C SER A 117 10.37 9.55 23.99
N PRO A 118 11.49 8.87 24.23
CA PRO A 118 11.48 7.44 24.59
C PRO A 118 10.61 7.14 25.82
N ALA A 119 10.52 8.05 26.77
CA ALA A 119 9.68 7.90 27.96
C ALA A 119 8.18 7.94 27.62
N GLU A 120 7.78 8.87 26.75
CA GLU A 120 6.40 8.94 26.24
C GLU A 120 6.04 7.68 25.43
N LEU A 121 6.91 7.24 24.53
CA LEU A 121 6.71 5.99 23.79
C LEU A 121 6.59 4.78 24.71
N ALA A 122 7.42 4.71 25.76
CA ALA A 122 7.36 3.61 26.73
C ALA A 122 6.09 3.64 27.60
N SER A 123 5.44 4.80 27.76
CA SER A 123 4.21 4.97 28.53
C SER A 123 2.95 4.57 27.76
N LEU A 124 3.04 4.38 26.42
CA LEU A 124 1.90 3.99 25.61
C LEU A 124 1.39 2.61 26.04
N THR A 125 0.08 2.53 26.23
CA THR A 125 -0.57 1.26 26.58
C THR A 125 -0.73 0.44 25.30
N TRP A 126 0.18 -0.46 25.04
CA TRP A 126 0.21 -1.31 23.84
C TRP A 126 -0.96 -2.30 23.82
N ARG A 127 -2.16 -1.84 23.42
CA ARG A 127 -3.41 -2.62 23.46
C ARG A 127 -3.43 -3.82 22.53
N TYR A 128 -2.53 -3.88 21.56
CA TYR A 128 -2.47 -4.97 20.58
C TYR A 128 -1.33 -5.95 20.83
N GLY A 129 -0.93 -6.11 22.09
CA GLY A 129 -0.04 -7.20 22.52
C GLY A 129 1.40 -7.11 22.05
N GLY A 130 1.83 -5.95 21.56
CA GLY A 130 3.20 -5.72 21.11
C GLY A 130 4.01 -4.91 22.13
N SER A 131 5.23 -5.31 22.39
CA SER A 131 6.22 -4.39 22.99
C SER A 131 6.53 -3.24 22.03
N PRO A 132 6.96 -2.06 22.54
CA PRO A 132 7.48 -1.01 21.69
C PRO A 132 8.45 -1.58 20.65
N PRO A 133 8.48 -1.05 19.42
CA PRO A 133 9.44 -1.51 18.42
C PRO A 133 10.85 -1.34 18.97
N ASP A 134 11.53 -2.45 19.20
CA ASP A 134 12.93 -2.45 19.59
C ASP A 134 13.77 -2.24 18.32
N PRO A 135 14.42 -1.08 18.17
CA PRO A 135 15.22 -0.79 16.98
C PRO A 135 16.45 -1.70 16.88
N THR A 136 16.81 -2.41 17.95
CA THR A 136 17.96 -3.33 17.97
C THR A 136 17.61 -4.71 17.42
N VAL A 137 16.33 -5.06 17.32
CA VAL A 137 15.90 -6.35 16.75
C VAL A 137 16.00 -6.29 15.23
N PRO A 138 16.89 -7.10 14.61
CA PRO A 138 17.01 -7.13 13.17
C PRO A 138 15.69 -7.55 12.51
N ARG A 139 15.23 -6.78 11.54
CA ARG A 139 14.10 -7.16 10.69
C ARG A 139 14.60 -8.19 9.67
N THR A 140 14.15 -9.43 9.79
CA THR A 140 14.59 -10.53 8.90
C THR A 140 13.53 -10.75 7.83
N LEU A 141 13.96 -10.69 6.57
CA LEU A 141 13.09 -10.95 5.42
C LEU A 141 12.73 -12.43 5.32
N ALA A 142 11.48 -12.69 4.95
CA ALA A 142 11.06 -14.04 4.55
C ALA A 142 11.78 -14.45 3.26
N ALA A 143 11.99 -15.75 3.09
CA ALA A 143 12.69 -16.28 1.92
C ALA A 143 11.89 -16.12 0.61
N THR A 144 10.59 -15.91 0.68
CA THR A 144 9.69 -15.84 -0.47
C THR A 144 8.79 -14.61 -0.36
N SER A 145 8.69 -13.83 -1.45
CA SER A 145 7.69 -12.77 -1.60
C SER A 145 6.54 -13.28 -2.46
N ARG A 146 5.32 -12.83 -2.16
CA ARG A 146 4.16 -13.02 -3.05
C ARG A 146 4.19 -11.97 -4.16
N ALA A 147 3.83 -12.35 -5.38
CA ALA A 147 3.53 -11.38 -6.43
C ALA A 147 2.18 -10.72 -6.17
N ILE A 148 1.99 -9.46 -6.59
CA ILE A 148 0.70 -8.78 -6.41
C ILE A 148 -0.44 -9.52 -7.10
N LEU A 149 -0.19 -10.17 -8.23
CA LEU A 149 -1.21 -10.99 -8.90
C LEU A 149 -1.73 -12.16 -8.03
N ASP A 150 -0.88 -12.78 -7.22
CA ASP A 150 -1.32 -13.83 -6.28
C ASP A 150 -2.25 -13.25 -5.21
N VAL A 151 -1.99 -12.03 -4.77
CA VAL A 151 -2.85 -11.31 -3.81
C VAL A 151 -4.19 -10.98 -4.45
N LEU A 152 -4.21 -10.47 -5.68
CA LEU A 152 -5.44 -10.16 -6.41
C LEU A 152 -6.29 -11.42 -6.64
N LEU A 153 -5.66 -12.54 -7.00
CA LEU A 153 -6.35 -13.82 -7.17
C LEU A 153 -6.91 -14.34 -5.84
N GLU A 154 -6.21 -14.14 -4.75
CA GLU A 154 -6.71 -14.47 -3.41
C GLU A 154 -7.90 -13.61 -3.02
N MET A 155 -7.85 -12.28 -3.25
CA MET A 155 -9.00 -11.38 -3.05
C MET A 155 -10.22 -11.85 -3.83
N ARG A 156 -10.03 -12.23 -5.11
CA ARG A 156 -11.09 -12.79 -5.97
C ARG A 156 -11.66 -14.08 -5.38
N ARG A 157 -10.80 -15.01 -4.97
CA ARG A 157 -11.19 -16.30 -4.41
C ARG A 157 -11.98 -16.16 -3.12
N VAL A 158 -11.56 -15.26 -2.25
CA VAL A 158 -12.22 -15.01 -0.94
C VAL A 158 -13.52 -14.23 -1.13
N GLY A 159 -13.63 -13.39 -2.16
CA GLY A 159 -14.80 -12.57 -2.43
C GLY A 159 -15.07 -11.49 -1.38
N ARG A 160 -14.07 -11.12 -0.59
CA ARG A 160 -14.20 -10.13 0.51
C ARG A 160 -13.23 -8.98 0.33
N ILE A 161 -13.39 -8.23 -0.76
CA ILE A 161 -12.53 -7.10 -1.14
C ILE A 161 -12.35 -6.11 0.02
N LEU A 162 -13.44 -5.80 0.74
CA LEU A 162 -13.42 -4.88 1.88
C LEU A 162 -12.47 -5.29 3.01
N MET A 163 -12.17 -6.58 3.17
CA MET A 163 -11.21 -7.05 4.18
C MET A 163 -9.77 -6.61 3.86
N TYR A 164 -9.46 -6.41 2.58
CA TYR A 164 -8.14 -6.01 2.12
C TYR A 164 -8.00 -4.50 2.04
N ILE A 165 -8.98 -3.81 1.47
CA ILE A 165 -8.86 -2.38 1.17
C ILE A 165 -9.79 -1.48 1.99
N GLY A 166 -10.69 -2.05 2.80
CA GLY A 166 -11.57 -1.34 3.72
C GLY A 166 -12.71 -0.55 3.09
N ASP A 167 -12.68 -0.33 1.76
CA ASP A 167 -13.72 0.39 1.00
C ASP A 167 -13.62 -0.02 -0.47
N ALA A 168 -14.75 -0.33 -1.12
CA ALA A 168 -14.80 -0.81 -2.50
C ALA A 168 -14.68 0.34 -3.52
N ARG A 169 -13.63 1.16 -3.43
CA ARG A 169 -13.33 2.22 -4.39
C ARG A 169 -12.15 1.83 -5.27
N VAL A 170 -12.25 2.08 -6.58
CA VAL A 170 -11.17 1.76 -7.54
C VAL A 170 -9.86 2.47 -7.20
N GLU A 171 -9.94 3.73 -6.74
CA GLU A 171 -8.77 4.51 -6.33
C GLU A 171 -8.07 3.87 -5.13
N ARG A 172 -8.85 3.22 -4.24
CA ARG A 172 -8.31 2.50 -3.10
C ARG A 172 -7.62 1.22 -3.53
N MET A 173 -8.21 0.47 -4.46
CA MET A 173 -7.59 -0.73 -5.04
C MET A 173 -6.33 -0.38 -5.82
N ALA A 174 -6.35 0.69 -6.63
CA ALA A 174 -5.17 1.16 -7.35
C ALA A 174 -4.05 1.54 -6.37
N GLY A 175 -4.38 2.31 -5.33
CA GLY A 175 -3.43 2.64 -4.28
C GLY A 175 -2.87 1.40 -3.58
N TYR A 176 -3.71 0.39 -3.29
CA TYR A 176 -3.25 -0.87 -2.70
C TYR A 176 -2.19 -1.56 -3.57
N ILE A 177 -2.45 -1.66 -4.86
CA ILE A 177 -1.51 -2.24 -5.83
C ILE A 177 -0.21 -1.44 -5.85
N ASP A 178 -0.29 -0.11 -5.93
CA ASP A 178 0.87 0.78 -5.93
C ASP A 178 1.71 0.63 -4.65
N GLY A 179 1.06 0.62 -3.49
CA GLY A 179 1.73 0.46 -2.20
C GLY A 179 2.44 -0.89 -2.05
N TYR A 180 1.79 -1.95 -2.49
CA TYR A 180 2.37 -3.29 -2.48
C TYR A 180 3.62 -3.35 -3.38
N ARG A 181 3.52 -2.85 -4.62
CA ARG A 181 4.63 -2.80 -5.59
C ARG A 181 5.76 -1.87 -5.13
N LEU A 182 5.42 -0.76 -4.49
CA LEU A 182 6.42 0.14 -3.89
C LEU A 182 7.24 -0.60 -2.84
N CYS A 183 6.60 -1.34 -1.93
CA CYS A 183 7.28 -2.14 -0.93
C CYS A 183 8.22 -3.18 -1.57
N LEU A 184 7.75 -3.91 -2.59
CA LEU A 184 8.59 -4.86 -3.35
C LEU A 184 9.79 -4.15 -3.99
N SER A 185 9.58 -3.01 -4.63
CA SER A 185 10.64 -2.23 -5.27
C SER A 185 11.70 -1.78 -4.28
N LEU A 186 11.29 -1.29 -3.11
CA LEU A 186 12.21 -0.88 -2.03
C LEU A 186 12.95 -2.07 -1.42
N ALA A 187 12.35 -3.26 -1.43
CA ALA A 187 13.03 -4.51 -1.10
C ALA A 187 14.01 -4.98 -2.19
N GLY A 188 14.08 -4.29 -3.32
CA GLY A 188 14.91 -4.65 -4.47
C GLY A 188 14.33 -5.74 -5.36
N LEU A 189 13.05 -6.04 -5.19
CA LEU A 189 12.28 -6.99 -5.98
C LEU A 189 11.52 -6.28 -7.08
N LYS A 190 11.37 -6.96 -8.23
CA LYS A 190 10.55 -6.48 -9.35
C LYS A 190 9.39 -7.43 -9.57
N ASP A 191 8.21 -6.89 -9.65
CA ASP A 191 7.02 -7.65 -10.03
C ASP A 191 6.88 -7.68 -11.57
N GLU A 192 7.72 -8.48 -12.21
CA GLU A 192 7.73 -8.64 -13.67
C GLU A 192 6.40 -9.26 -14.19
N GLU A 193 5.70 -10.02 -13.36
CA GLU A 193 4.44 -10.62 -13.73
C GLU A 193 3.33 -9.58 -13.82
N TYR A 194 3.26 -8.67 -12.86
CA TYR A 194 2.31 -7.57 -12.92
C TYR A 194 2.57 -6.64 -14.10
N LEU A 195 3.85 -6.34 -14.41
CA LEU A 195 4.20 -5.57 -15.60
C LEU A 195 3.77 -6.26 -16.91
N ARG A 196 3.79 -7.60 -16.96
CA ARG A 196 3.26 -8.36 -18.11
C ARG A 196 1.73 -8.30 -18.15
N PHE A 197 1.08 -8.33 -16.99
CA PHE A 197 -0.36 -8.20 -16.88
C PHE A 197 -0.84 -6.82 -17.34
N GLU A 198 -0.19 -5.73 -16.92
CA GLU A 198 -0.52 -4.37 -17.38
C GLU A 198 -0.40 -4.25 -18.91
N ARG A 199 0.68 -4.77 -19.49
CA ARG A 199 0.84 -4.79 -20.95
C ARG A 199 -0.25 -5.60 -21.63
N TRP A 200 -0.57 -6.77 -21.11
CA TRP A 200 -1.65 -7.61 -21.65
C TRP A 200 -3.02 -6.90 -21.62
N LEU A 201 -3.33 -6.14 -20.58
CA LEU A 201 -4.55 -5.34 -20.54
C LEU A 201 -4.62 -4.32 -21.70
N GLN A 202 -3.48 -3.69 -22.01
CA GLN A 202 -3.39 -2.73 -23.14
C GLN A 202 -3.43 -3.45 -24.49
N ASP A 203 -2.64 -4.50 -24.68
CA ASP A 203 -2.53 -5.27 -25.93
C ASP A 203 -3.86 -5.90 -26.34
N THR A 204 -4.68 -6.29 -25.36
CA THR A 204 -6.03 -6.85 -25.59
C THR A 204 -7.14 -5.78 -25.64
N GLY A 205 -6.79 -4.49 -25.58
CA GLY A 205 -7.75 -3.39 -25.66
C GLY A 205 -8.69 -3.25 -24.46
N ARG A 206 -8.39 -3.92 -23.34
CA ARG A 206 -9.18 -3.78 -22.10
C ARG A 206 -8.95 -2.44 -21.41
N VAL A 207 -7.73 -1.93 -21.55
CA VAL A 207 -7.33 -0.61 -21.09
C VAL A 207 -6.75 0.12 -22.31
N PRO A 208 -7.28 1.29 -22.68
CA PRO A 208 -6.73 2.07 -23.78
C PRO A 208 -5.28 2.50 -23.50
N PRO A 209 -4.41 2.59 -24.51
CA PRO A 209 -3.05 3.07 -24.32
C PRO A 209 -3.02 4.44 -23.63
N GLY A 210 -2.15 4.59 -22.64
CA GLY A 210 -1.99 5.84 -21.88
C GLY A 210 -3.08 6.10 -20.83
N HIS A 211 -4.01 5.18 -20.63
CA HIS A 211 -5.01 5.27 -19.56
C HIS A 211 -4.63 4.35 -18.40
N ALA A 212 -5.00 4.77 -17.19
CA ALA A 212 -4.96 3.91 -16.02
C ALA A 212 -6.12 2.91 -16.06
N TRP A 213 -5.90 1.70 -15.54
CA TRP A 213 -6.94 0.66 -15.56
C TRP A 213 -8.18 1.08 -14.74
N GLU A 214 -7.96 1.80 -13.63
CA GLU A 214 -9.04 2.26 -12.76
C GLU A 214 -10.03 3.15 -13.49
N ASP A 215 -9.54 4.09 -14.32
CA ASP A 215 -10.39 4.98 -15.10
C ASP A 215 -11.13 4.21 -16.20
N ALA A 216 -10.42 3.33 -16.92
CA ALA A 216 -11.00 2.56 -18.01
C ALA A 216 -12.10 1.61 -17.50
N PHE A 217 -11.86 0.91 -16.39
CA PHE A 217 -12.83 -0.04 -15.85
C PHE A 217 -13.98 0.64 -15.14
N LEU A 218 -13.73 1.77 -14.45
CA LEU A 218 -14.80 2.56 -13.83
C LEU A 218 -15.74 3.15 -14.90
N GLN A 219 -15.20 3.67 -15.99
CA GLN A 219 -15.99 4.14 -17.13
C GLN A 219 -16.80 2.99 -17.74
N ALA A 220 -16.19 1.83 -17.98
CA ALA A 220 -16.86 0.67 -18.53
C ALA A 220 -17.95 0.08 -17.59
N ALA A 221 -17.81 0.29 -16.28
CA ALA A 221 -18.78 -0.08 -15.27
C ALA A 221 -19.80 1.05 -14.96
N SER A 222 -19.85 2.12 -15.79
CA SER A 222 -20.77 3.25 -15.60
C SER A 222 -20.68 3.90 -14.21
N GLY A 223 -19.48 3.93 -13.62
CA GLY A 223 -19.22 4.53 -12.30
C GLY A 223 -19.40 3.56 -11.12
N ASP A 224 -19.71 2.29 -11.36
CA ASP A 224 -19.77 1.28 -10.30
C ASP A 224 -18.36 0.82 -9.94
N HIS A 225 -17.88 1.26 -8.79
CA HIS A 225 -16.53 0.97 -8.30
C HIS A 225 -16.32 -0.52 -7.99
N GLU A 226 -17.31 -1.18 -7.39
CA GLU A 226 -17.20 -2.60 -7.02
C GLU A 226 -17.16 -3.46 -8.29
N ALA A 227 -18.03 -3.19 -9.27
CA ALA A 227 -18.02 -3.85 -10.57
C ALA A 227 -16.69 -3.63 -11.31
N ALA A 228 -16.11 -2.43 -11.25
CA ALA A 228 -14.81 -2.12 -11.85
C ALA A 228 -13.67 -2.92 -11.20
N ILE A 229 -13.67 -3.05 -9.88
CA ILE A 229 -12.69 -3.87 -9.15
C ILE A 229 -12.85 -5.35 -9.52
N HIS A 230 -14.07 -5.88 -9.53
CA HIS A 230 -14.32 -7.26 -9.94
C HIS A 230 -13.81 -7.53 -11.36
N ARG A 231 -13.99 -6.59 -12.27
CA ARG A 231 -13.45 -6.70 -13.64
C ARG A 231 -11.93 -6.81 -13.66
N LEU A 232 -11.21 -6.04 -12.83
CA LEU A 232 -9.75 -6.19 -12.68
C LEU A 232 -9.38 -7.59 -12.20
N LEU A 233 -10.07 -8.07 -11.15
CA LEU A 233 -9.81 -9.39 -10.57
C LEU A 233 -10.09 -10.53 -11.55
N ASP A 234 -11.12 -10.40 -12.39
CA ASP A 234 -11.43 -11.36 -13.45
C ASP A 234 -10.38 -11.34 -14.56
N CYS A 235 -9.91 -10.15 -14.95
CA CYS A 235 -8.80 -10.02 -15.90
C CYS A 235 -7.51 -10.66 -15.36
N ALA A 236 -7.20 -10.47 -14.06
CA ALA A 236 -6.04 -11.11 -13.42
C ALA A 236 -6.14 -12.65 -13.48
N ALA A 237 -7.32 -13.20 -13.23
CA ALA A 237 -7.56 -14.65 -13.30
C ALA A 237 -7.43 -15.18 -14.74
N GLU A 238 -7.98 -14.46 -15.73
CA GLU A 238 -7.85 -14.82 -17.15
C GLU A 238 -6.38 -14.79 -17.59
N PHE A 239 -5.66 -13.72 -17.28
CA PHE A 239 -4.23 -13.62 -17.61
C PHE A 239 -3.42 -14.77 -17.00
N ARG A 240 -3.68 -15.12 -15.74
CA ARG A 240 -3.00 -16.24 -15.08
C ARG A 240 -3.31 -17.57 -15.78
N ALA A 241 -4.55 -17.80 -16.16
CA ALA A 241 -4.95 -19.02 -16.88
C ALA A 241 -4.24 -19.14 -18.24
N LEU A 242 -4.10 -18.03 -18.97
CA LEU A 242 -3.39 -17.99 -20.25
C LEU A 242 -1.89 -18.25 -20.13
N THR A 243 -1.28 -17.78 -19.04
CA THR A 243 0.17 -17.91 -18.80
C THR A 243 0.56 -19.21 -18.10
N ALA A 244 -0.38 -19.92 -17.49
CA ALA A 244 -0.16 -21.23 -16.86
C ALA A 244 -0.30 -22.40 -17.82
N SER A 245 -0.81 -22.16 -19.05
CA SER A 245 -0.88 -23.20 -20.09
C SER A 245 0.51 -23.41 -20.70
N PRO A 246 1.04 -24.65 -20.72
CA PRO A 246 2.38 -24.96 -21.21
C PRO A 246 2.55 -24.70 -22.71
#